data_d78f7885b0a489f300c12226177f6849
#
_entry.id   d78f7885b0a489f300c12226177f6849
#
_cell.length_a   1.000
_cell.length_b   1.000
_cell.length_c   1.000
_cell.angle_alpha   90.00
_cell.angle_beta   90.00
_cell.angle_gamma   90.00
#
_symmetry.space_group_name_H-M   'P 1'
#
loop_
_entity.id
_entity.type
_entity.pdbx_description
1 polymer ?
#
loop_
_entity_poly.entity_id
_entity_poly.type
_entity_poly.pdbx_seq_one_letter_code
_entity_poly.pdbx_strand_id
1 'polypeptide(L)'
;METTTIYRMNETDRTIDILQSVQNDDESIHGAVLNTRTYTFDELLYQHKMFREHTEPFDTFRDRLHSALRIGRSIEVSTDDMIARFVAEYGENIFFRGFVSAAIDLYDTERYQLLKPNDVVLDKLNRNKIQTGISERINAFFDMQLGLLCSEAYFSHKVTIENFNLATGRTVIAADDYTFNVFHESDNCLLTVLAEIGQLVHKNKWTVCECGFCHKLFLGTEGDVCCRSAECIEAQKQQKEKIIEESTQEYSAIKKDYDSFVRRYKGYLDVVEIERFHPDDYDEFKQAKQERMDKMTALKKKLIRNGLPSAELYELGKQYKAEIKAIAESILDKYGFDVTAVAKIKKPRKK
;
A
#
# COMPACT_ATOMS: atom_id res chain seq x y z
N MET A 1 -16.65 32.85 -17.39
CA MET A 1 -16.92 31.40 -17.45
C MET A 1 -16.67 30.83 -16.08
N GLU A 2 -17.69 30.30 -15.43
CA GLU A 2 -17.51 29.57 -14.17
C GLU A 2 -17.34 28.10 -14.47
N THR A 3 -16.26 27.49 -13.99
CA THR A 3 -16.02 26.07 -14.12
C THR A 3 -16.52 25.37 -12.85
N THR A 4 -17.47 24.46 -12.99
CA THR A 4 -17.95 23.68 -11.84
C THR A 4 -17.29 22.31 -11.88
N THR A 5 -16.67 21.91 -10.80
CA THR A 5 -16.12 20.56 -10.63
C THR A 5 -17.10 19.72 -9.82
N ILE A 6 -17.51 18.62 -10.40
CA ILE A 6 -18.38 17.63 -9.77
C ILE A 6 -17.58 16.35 -9.63
N TYR A 7 -17.68 15.67 -8.51
CA TYR A 7 -17.14 14.32 -8.40
C TYR A 7 -18.22 13.33 -7.94
N ARG A 8 -18.09 12.11 -8.39
CA ARG A 8 -18.93 10.99 -8.04
C ARG A 8 -18.06 9.86 -7.48
N MET A 9 -18.33 9.47 -6.25
CA MET A 9 -17.60 8.41 -5.57
C MET A 9 -18.38 7.10 -5.62
N ASN A 10 -17.69 6.01 -5.99
CA ASN A 10 -18.21 4.66 -5.95
C ASN A 10 -17.41 3.86 -4.91
N GLU A 11 -18.04 3.63 -3.74
CA GLU A 11 -17.42 2.92 -2.63
C GLU A 11 -17.15 1.44 -2.97
N THR A 12 -18.06 0.81 -3.72
CA THR A 12 -17.95 -0.61 -4.08
C THR A 12 -16.77 -0.89 -5.00
N ASP A 13 -16.63 -0.08 -6.05
CA ASP A 13 -15.54 -0.22 -7.03
C ASP A 13 -14.26 0.51 -6.59
N ARG A 14 -14.33 1.29 -5.50
CA ARG A 14 -13.26 2.15 -4.99
C ARG A 14 -12.73 3.10 -6.06
N THR A 15 -13.65 3.77 -6.74
CA THR A 15 -13.34 4.71 -7.81
C THR A 15 -14.00 6.06 -7.53
N ILE A 16 -13.45 7.09 -8.15
CA ILE A 16 -14.00 8.43 -8.17
C ILE A 16 -13.98 8.96 -9.60
N ASP A 17 -15.13 9.43 -10.07
CA ASP A 17 -15.22 10.15 -11.33
C ASP A 17 -15.18 11.65 -11.03
N ILE A 18 -14.29 12.35 -11.70
CA ILE A 18 -14.18 13.81 -11.62
C ILE A 18 -14.63 14.38 -12.97
N LEU A 19 -15.66 15.20 -12.88
CA LEU A 19 -16.27 15.85 -14.03
C LEU A 19 -16.02 17.35 -13.95
N GLN A 20 -15.48 17.92 -15.00
CA GLN A 20 -15.34 19.36 -15.15
C GLN A 20 -16.33 19.86 -16.20
N SER A 21 -17.15 20.83 -15.84
CA SER A 21 -18.12 21.48 -16.72
C SER A 21 -17.82 22.98 -16.80
N VAL A 22 -17.99 23.55 -17.96
CA VAL A 22 -17.96 25.00 -18.16
C VAL A 22 -19.38 25.49 -18.26
N GLN A 23 -19.74 26.44 -17.42
CA GLN A 23 -21.01 27.14 -17.52
C GLN A 23 -20.82 28.31 -18.47
N ASN A 24 -21.52 28.29 -19.62
CA ASN A 24 -21.61 29.44 -20.52
C ASN A 24 -22.58 30.45 -19.92
N ASP A 25 -22.30 31.76 -20.07
CA ASP A 25 -23.09 32.87 -19.55
C ASP A 25 -24.51 32.98 -20.16
N ASP A 26 -24.85 32.19 -21.15
CA ASP A 26 -26.20 32.03 -21.65
C ASP A 26 -26.99 31.03 -20.78
N GLU A 27 -28.12 31.46 -20.26
CA GLU A 27 -29.02 30.79 -19.29
C GLU A 27 -29.47 29.35 -19.63
N SER A 28 -28.91 28.70 -20.58
CA SER A 28 -29.16 27.29 -20.88
C SER A 28 -28.26 26.39 -20.00
N ILE A 29 -28.90 25.64 -19.11
CA ILE A 29 -28.34 24.67 -18.15
C ILE A 29 -27.61 23.48 -18.85
N HIS A 30 -27.14 23.61 -20.03
CA HIS A 30 -26.37 22.58 -20.74
C HIS A 30 -24.89 22.95 -20.73
N GLY A 31 -24.30 22.89 -19.54
CA GLY A 31 -22.84 22.91 -19.43
C GLY A 31 -22.26 21.74 -20.22
N ALA A 32 -21.41 22.01 -21.21
CA ALA A 32 -20.65 20.97 -21.85
C ALA A 32 -19.71 20.32 -20.82
N VAL A 33 -19.85 19.02 -20.59
CA VAL A 33 -18.87 18.27 -19.79
C VAL A 33 -17.57 18.29 -20.58
N LEU A 34 -16.58 19.03 -20.10
CA LEU A 34 -15.31 19.21 -20.81
C LEU A 34 -14.39 18.02 -20.60
N ASN A 35 -14.45 17.40 -19.42
CA ASN A 35 -13.54 16.31 -19.10
C ASN A 35 -14.16 15.41 -18.02
N THR A 36 -14.09 14.10 -18.25
CA THR A 36 -14.46 13.11 -17.24
C THR A 36 -13.28 12.17 -17.10
N ARG A 37 -12.75 12.03 -15.90
CA ARG A 37 -11.69 11.09 -15.61
C ARG A 37 -12.03 10.30 -14.35
N THR A 38 -11.92 8.97 -14.48
CA THR A 38 -12.10 8.04 -13.38
C THR A 38 -10.75 7.73 -12.76
N TYR A 39 -10.66 7.84 -11.45
CA TYR A 39 -9.51 7.47 -10.65
C TYR A 39 -9.88 6.36 -9.69
N THR A 40 -8.99 5.43 -9.46
CA THR A 40 -9.11 4.51 -8.33
C THR A 40 -8.65 5.22 -7.04
N PHE A 41 -9.13 4.77 -5.88
CA PHE A 41 -8.66 5.30 -4.59
C PHE A 41 -7.14 5.07 -4.41
N ASP A 42 -6.64 3.92 -4.87
CA ASP A 42 -5.22 3.58 -4.81
C ASP A 42 -4.37 4.53 -5.69
N GLU A 43 -4.88 4.92 -6.88
CA GLU A 43 -4.24 5.90 -7.74
C GLU A 43 -4.19 7.28 -7.09
N LEU A 44 -5.28 7.72 -6.44
CA LEU A 44 -5.32 8.98 -5.72
C LEU A 44 -4.36 8.99 -4.53
N LEU A 45 -4.27 7.89 -3.78
CA LEU A 45 -3.29 7.74 -2.70
C LEU A 45 -1.86 7.89 -3.20
N TYR A 46 -1.54 7.24 -4.30
CA TYR A 46 -0.22 7.35 -4.90
C TYR A 46 0.08 8.78 -5.36
N GLN A 47 -0.87 9.43 -6.04
CA GLN A 47 -0.73 10.81 -6.48
C GLN A 47 -0.62 11.78 -5.31
N HIS A 48 -1.36 11.54 -4.22
CA HIS A 48 -1.25 12.33 -2.99
C HIS A 48 0.13 12.17 -2.34
N LYS A 49 0.66 10.94 -2.25
CA LYS A 49 2.02 10.70 -1.77
C LYS A 49 3.05 11.48 -2.59
N MET A 50 2.99 11.36 -3.94
CA MET A 50 3.90 12.06 -4.84
C MET A 50 3.80 13.58 -4.69
N PHE A 51 2.59 14.14 -4.57
CA PHE A 51 2.39 15.55 -4.32
C PHE A 51 3.06 16.01 -3.02
N ARG A 52 2.87 15.26 -1.94
CA ARG A 52 3.40 15.57 -0.62
C ARG A 52 4.92 15.50 -0.53
N GLU A 53 5.52 14.53 -1.21
CA GLU A 53 6.97 14.32 -1.22
C GLU A 53 7.73 15.30 -2.12
N HIS A 54 7.03 16.04 -3.01
CA HIS A 54 7.61 16.93 -4.01
C HIS A 54 6.95 18.32 -3.99
N THR A 55 7.15 19.05 -2.89
CA THR A 55 6.56 20.39 -2.66
C THR A 55 7.49 21.54 -3.06
N GLU A 56 8.76 21.27 -3.38
CA GLU A 56 9.76 22.29 -3.71
C GLU A 56 9.35 23.23 -4.87
N PRO A 57 8.64 22.76 -5.91
CA PRO A 57 8.20 23.65 -6.99
C PRO A 57 7.27 24.78 -6.53
N PHE A 58 6.55 24.58 -5.41
CA PHE A 58 5.57 25.55 -4.93
C PHE A 58 6.21 26.81 -4.35
N ASP A 59 7.38 26.74 -3.73
CA ASP A 59 8.10 27.91 -3.26
C ASP A 59 8.51 28.80 -4.44
N THR A 60 9.06 28.19 -5.49
CA THR A 60 9.38 28.91 -6.72
C THR A 60 8.14 29.51 -7.38
N PHE A 61 7.01 28.81 -7.34
CA PHE A 61 5.76 29.30 -7.88
C PHE A 61 5.22 30.48 -7.09
N ARG A 62 5.21 30.41 -5.76
CA ARG A 62 4.83 31.52 -4.87
C ARG A 62 5.65 32.77 -5.16
N ASP A 63 6.97 32.64 -5.29
CA ASP A 63 7.86 33.77 -5.62
C ASP A 63 7.55 34.40 -6.99
N ARG A 64 7.17 33.56 -7.97
CA ARG A 64 6.72 34.05 -9.29
C ARG A 64 5.41 34.83 -9.20
N LEU A 65 4.42 34.37 -8.41
CA LEU A 65 3.18 35.08 -8.17
C LEU A 65 3.45 36.47 -7.56
N HIS A 66 4.31 36.55 -6.54
CA HIS A 66 4.70 37.82 -5.93
C HIS A 66 5.43 38.73 -6.93
N SER A 67 6.29 38.17 -7.77
CA SER A 67 7.00 38.97 -8.79
C SER A 67 6.05 39.47 -9.85
N ALA A 68 5.10 38.65 -10.32
CA ALA A 68 4.09 39.07 -11.29
C ALA A 68 3.15 40.14 -10.73
N LEU A 69 2.76 40.03 -9.44
CA LEU A 69 1.95 41.01 -8.75
C LEU A 69 2.62 42.40 -8.71
N ARG A 70 3.94 42.45 -8.45
CA ARG A 70 4.71 43.71 -8.43
C ARG A 70 4.72 44.42 -9.80
N ILE A 71 4.74 43.66 -10.89
CA ILE A 71 4.83 44.16 -12.25
C ILE A 71 3.43 44.36 -12.87
N GLY A 72 2.38 43.79 -12.27
CA GLY A 72 1.00 43.83 -12.78
C GLY A 72 0.79 42.98 -14.03
N ARG A 73 1.61 41.95 -14.24
CA ARG A 73 1.52 41.06 -15.41
C ARG A 73 0.65 39.81 -15.13
N SER A 74 0.08 39.28 -16.20
CA SER A 74 -0.53 37.94 -16.20
C SER A 74 0.54 36.86 -16.04
N ILE A 75 0.16 35.72 -15.40
CA ILE A 75 1.10 34.66 -15.05
C ILE A 75 0.98 33.42 -15.93
N GLU A 76 -0.01 33.37 -16.82
CA GLU A 76 -0.41 32.22 -17.61
C GLU A 76 0.77 31.46 -18.28
N VAL A 77 1.68 32.19 -18.92
CA VAL A 77 2.79 31.58 -19.71
C VAL A 77 3.82 30.83 -18.84
N SER A 78 3.96 31.19 -17.55
CA SER A 78 4.98 30.57 -16.68
C SER A 78 4.47 29.33 -15.94
N THR A 79 3.16 29.11 -15.93
CA THR A 79 2.51 28.05 -15.20
C THR A 79 2.50 26.76 -16.00
N ASP A 80 2.26 26.87 -17.32
CA ASP A 80 2.25 25.72 -18.21
C ASP A 80 3.61 25.01 -18.22
N ASP A 81 4.71 25.77 -18.24
CA ASP A 81 6.07 25.22 -18.17
C ASP A 81 6.32 24.48 -16.84
N MET A 82 5.79 25.00 -15.74
CA MET A 82 5.97 24.38 -14.43
C MET A 82 5.16 23.07 -14.33
N ILE A 83 3.91 23.09 -14.80
CA ILE A 83 3.07 21.90 -14.86
C ILE A 83 3.72 20.85 -15.76
N ALA A 84 4.17 21.24 -16.95
CA ALA A 84 4.82 20.33 -17.90
C ALA A 84 6.08 19.67 -17.32
N ARG A 85 6.91 20.43 -16.60
CA ARG A 85 8.10 19.87 -15.92
C ARG A 85 7.73 18.89 -14.83
N PHE A 86 6.77 19.23 -13.98
CA PHE A 86 6.31 18.33 -12.92
C PHE A 86 5.75 17.04 -13.52
N VAL A 87 4.91 17.15 -14.56
CA VAL A 87 4.33 16.00 -15.24
C VAL A 87 5.41 15.12 -15.91
N ALA A 88 6.44 15.73 -16.49
CA ALA A 88 7.54 15.00 -17.11
C ALA A 88 8.38 14.21 -16.09
N GLU A 89 8.52 14.73 -14.88
CA GLU A 89 9.35 14.12 -13.84
C GLU A 89 8.56 13.14 -12.96
N TYR A 90 7.34 13.50 -12.56
CA TYR A 90 6.54 12.75 -11.57
C TYR A 90 5.23 12.17 -12.13
N GLY A 91 4.93 12.41 -13.41
CA GLY A 91 3.68 12.00 -14.03
C GLY A 91 2.49 12.92 -13.74
N GLU A 92 1.35 12.58 -14.32
CA GLU A 92 0.10 13.31 -14.09
C GLU A 92 -0.32 13.26 -12.62
N ASN A 93 -0.57 14.43 -12.03
CA ASN A 93 -0.93 14.55 -10.63
C ASN A 93 -2.07 15.58 -10.46
N ILE A 94 -3.23 15.09 -10.04
CA ILE A 94 -4.43 15.92 -9.87
C ILE A 94 -4.26 16.94 -8.74
N PHE A 95 -3.57 16.59 -7.65
CA PHE A 95 -3.34 17.49 -6.52
C PHE A 95 -2.45 18.65 -6.91
N PHE A 96 -1.40 18.38 -7.70
CA PHE A 96 -0.53 19.41 -8.22
C PHE A 96 -1.28 20.38 -9.14
N ARG A 97 -2.04 19.84 -10.11
CA ARG A 97 -2.85 20.67 -11.02
C ARG A 97 -3.90 21.47 -10.28
N GLY A 98 -4.63 20.86 -9.36
CA GLY A 98 -5.67 21.52 -8.60
C GLY A 98 -5.13 22.63 -7.68
N PHE A 99 -3.98 22.40 -7.05
CA PHE A 99 -3.33 23.43 -6.23
C PHE A 99 -2.88 24.63 -7.08
N VAL A 100 -2.22 24.35 -8.22
CA VAL A 100 -1.75 25.42 -9.13
C VAL A 100 -2.93 26.23 -9.68
N SER A 101 -4.00 25.54 -10.12
CA SER A 101 -5.21 26.20 -10.61
C SER A 101 -5.82 27.14 -9.53
N ALA A 102 -6.03 26.61 -8.32
CA ALA A 102 -6.60 27.41 -7.22
C ALA A 102 -5.72 28.62 -6.83
N ALA A 103 -4.39 28.48 -6.91
CA ALA A 103 -3.47 29.58 -6.65
C ALA A 103 -3.51 30.65 -7.75
N ILE A 104 -3.72 30.26 -9.01
CA ILE A 104 -3.88 31.19 -10.13
C ILE A 104 -5.21 31.95 -10.00
N ASP A 105 -6.29 31.24 -9.71
CA ASP A 105 -7.62 31.84 -9.54
C ASP A 105 -7.63 32.88 -8.40
N LEU A 106 -6.98 32.54 -7.28
CA LEU A 106 -6.77 33.51 -6.20
C LEU A 106 -5.96 34.72 -6.69
N TYR A 107 -4.85 34.48 -7.39
CA TYR A 107 -3.99 35.54 -7.90
C TYR A 107 -4.74 36.48 -8.86
N ASP A 108 -5.48 35.92 -9.81
CA ASP A 108 -6.24 36.72 -10.80
C ASP A 108 -7.40 37.49 -10.15
N THR A 109 -8.08 36.88 -9.20
CA THR A 109 -9.12 37.57 -8.38
C THR A 109 -8.54 38.78 -7.64
N GLU A 110 -7.42 38.58 -6.96
CA GLU A 110 -6.74 39.62 -6.19
C GLU A 110 -6.12 40.70 -7.10
N ARG A 111 -5.53 40.29 -8.23
CA ARG A 111 -5.02 41.24 -9.24
C ARG A 111 -6.13 42.09 -9.82
N TYR A 112 -7.31 41.52 -10.08
CA TYR A 112 -8.47 42.29 -10.55
C TYR A 112 -8.89 43.40 -9.58
N GLN A 113 -8.76 43.17 -8.27
CA GLN A 113 -9.00 44.22 -7.26
C GLN A 113 -8.05 45.42 -7.38
N LEU A 114 -6.77 45.16 -7.79
CA LEU A 114 -5.78 46.20 -8.06
C LEU A 114 -6.06 47.00 -9.34
N LEU A 115 -6.67 46.36 -10.31
CA LEU A 115 -6.91 46.93 -11.64
C LEU A 115 -8.26 47.63 -11.77
N LYS A 116 -9.19 47.40 -10.81
CA LYS A 116 -10.45 48.10 -10.84
C LYS A 116 -10.20 49.61 -10.88
N PRO A 117 -10.70 50.33 -11.92
CA PRO A 117 -10.64 51.76 -11.98
C PRO A 117 -11.58 52.30 -10.94
N ASN A 118 -11.12 52.45 -9.72
CA ASN A 118 -11.79 53.36 -8.80
C ASN A 118 -11.42 54.76 -9.23
N ASP A 119 -12.39 55.65 -9.33
CA ASP A 119 -12.29 57.09 -9.69
C ASP A 119 -11.36 57.88 -8.75
N VAL A 120 -10.70 57.25 -7.86
CA VAL A 120 -9.68 57.84 -6.97
C VAL A 120 -8.31 57.45 -7.49
N VAL A 121 -7.51 58.46 -7.84
CA VAL A 121 -6.08 58.34 -8.07
C VAL A 121 -5.47 57.65 -6.84
N LEU A 122 -5.24 56.36 -6.95
CA LEU A 122 -4.61 55.58 -5.87
C LEU A 122 -3.23 56.16 -5.65
N ASP A 123 -3.03 56.88 -4.59
CA ASP A 123 -1.76 57.33 -4.12
C ASP A 123 -0.80 56.14 -4.04
N LYS A 124 0.46 56.36 -4.39
CA LYS A 124 1.51 55.35 -4.39
C LYS A 124 1.56 54.55 -3.07
N LEU A 125 1.27 55.22 -1.96
CA LEU A 125 1.22 54.61 -0.63
C LEU A 125 0.08 53.61 -0.48
N ASN A 126 -1.12 53.94 -0.99
CA ASN A 126 -2.27 53.04 -0.95
C ASN A 126 -2.08 51.85 -1.85
N ARG A 127 -1.46 52.03 -3.00
CA ARG A 127 -1.12 50.91 -3.91
C ARG A 127 -0.17 49.92 -3.26
N ASN A 128 0.87 50.38 -2.57
CA ASN A 128 1.80 49.50 -1.82
C ASN A 128 1.10 48.73 -0.69
N LYS A 129 0.20 49.38 0.05
CA LYS A 129 -0.58 48.70 1.11
C LYS A 129 -1.48 47.60 0.56
N ILE A 130 -2.15 47.84 -0.57
CA ILE A 130 -2.98 46.83 -1.24
C ILE A 130 -2.10 45.66 -1.72
N GLN A 131 -0.97 45.95 -2.37
CA GLN A 131 -0.05 44.89 -2.81
C GLN A 131 0.48 44.04 -1.64
N THR A 132 0.81 44.68 -0.51
CA THR A 132 1.22 43.97 0.70
C THR A 132 0.11 43.06 1.21
N GLY A 133 -1.11 43.55 1.32
CA GLY A 133 -2.26 42.75 1.75
C GLY A 133 -2.58 41.57 0.82
N ILE A 134 -2.42 41.76 -0.51
CA ILE A 134 -2.56 40.66 -1.47
C ILE A 134 -1.45 39.63 -1.28
N SER A 135 -0.20 40.06 -1.12
CA SER A 135 0.94 39.18 -0.86
C SER A 135 0.75 38.35 0.41
N GLU A 136 0.20 38.96 1.47
CA GLU A 136 -0.12 38.26 2.71
C GLU A 136 -1.22 37.19 2.49
N ARG A 137 -2.26 37.48 1.69
CA ARG A 137 -3.32 36.50 1.37
C ARG A 137 -2.79 35.35 0.52
N ILE A 138 -1.89 35.61 -0.45
CA ILE A 138 -1.22 34.56 -1.23
C ILE A 138 -0.40 33.68 -0.31
N ASN A 139 0.40 34.22 0.60
CA ASN A 139 1.17 33.43 1.55
C ASN A 139 0.25 32.59 2.45
N ALA A 140 -0.78 33.19 3.02
CA ALA A 140 -1.74 32.47 3.86
C ALA A 140 -2.43 31.32 3.11
N PHE A 141 -2.76 31.54 1.83
CA PHE A 141 -3.31 30.48 0.97
C PHE A 141 -2.32 29.30 0.82
N PHE A 142 -1.06 29.61 0.45
CA PHE A 142 -0.04 28.56 0.28
C PHE A 142 0.17 27.78 1.58
N ASP A 143 0.38 28.48 2.69
CA ASP A 143 0.67 27.85 3.97
C ASP A 143 -0.52 26.98 4.44
N MET A 144 -1.74 27.47 4.30
CA MET A 144 -2.95 26.75 4.69
C MET A 144 -3.24 25.56 3.75
N GLN A 145 -3.25 25.79 2.45
CA GLN A 145 -3.64 24.76 1.48
C GLN A 145 -2.58 23.65 1.35
N LEU A 146 -1.30 24.00 1.32
CA LEU A 146 -0.24 22.98 1.34
C LEU A 146 -0.27 22.20 2.65
N GLY A 147 -0.43 22.87 3.79
CA GLY A 147 -0.55 22.20 5.08
C GLY A 147 -1.71 21.21 5.13
N LEU A 148 -2.85 21.58 4.57
CA LEU A 148 -4.02 20.71 4.49
C LEU A 148 -3.81 19.56 3.48
N LEU A 149 -3.37 19.87 2.25
CA LEU A 149 -3.18 18.86 1.20
C LEU A 149 -2.06 17.87 1.54
N CYS A 150 -1.00 18.31 2.24
CA CYS A 150 0.11 17.44 2.64
C CYS A 150 -0.15 16.65 3.92
N SER A 151 -1.31 16.82 4.57
CA SER A 151 -1.62 16.14 5.82
C SER A 151 -1.79 14.63 5.63
N GLU A 152 -1.08 13.84 6.45
CA GLU A 152 -1.31 12.39 6.54
C GLU A 152 -2.56 12.03 7.34
N ALA A 153 -3.16 13.02 8.01
CA ALA A 153 -4.27 12.80 8.92
C ALA A 153 -5.51 12.18 8.24
N TYR A 154 -5.69 12.41 6.94
CA TYR A 154 -6.80 11.83 6.15
C TYR A 154 -6.86 10.30 6.24
N PHE A 155 -5.70 9.64 6.31
CA PHE A 155 -5.60 8.18 6.31
C PHE A 155 -5.30 7.60 7.70
N SER A 156 -5.20 8.46 8.73
CA SER A 156 -4.85 8.04 10.10
C SER A 156 -6.04 7.92 11.06
N HIS A 157 -7.29 7.90 10.57
CA HIS A 157 -8.53 7.85 11.35
C HIS A 157 -8.77 9.07 12.28
N LYS A 158 -8.06 10.18 12.08
CA LYS A 158 -8.11 11.35 12.95
C LYS A 158 -8.91 12.54 12.38
N VAL A 159 -9.28 12.44 11.09
CA VAL A 159 -10.00 13.54 10.41
C VAL A 159 -11.49 13.29 10.48
N THR A 160 -12.22 14.24 11.07
CA THR A 160 -13.69 14.27 11.01
C THR A 160 -14.12 15.25 9.92
N ILE A 161 -15.10 14.88 9.10
CA ILE A 161 -15.64 15.73 8.03
C ILE A 161 -16.21 17.04 8.55
N GLU A 162 -16.69 17.09 9.80
CA GLU A 162 -17.23 18.30 10.38
C GLU A 162 -16.27 19.49 10.30
N ASN A 163 -14.98 19.24 10.42
CA ASN A 163 -13.95 20.27 10.30
C ASN A 163 -13.71 20.75 8.86
N PHE A 164 -14.10 19.97 7.86
CA PHE A 164 -13.95 20.30 6.44
C PHE A 164 -15.19 20.95 5.84
N ASN A 165 -16.39 20.59 6.29
CA ASN A 165 -17.65 21.14 5.78
C ASN A 165 -17.77 22.66 6.03
N LEU A 166 -17.15 23.18 7.06
CA LEU A 166 -17.16 24.61 7.37
C LEU A 166 -16.26 25.44 6.44
N ALA A 167 -15.31 24.82 5.75
CA ALA A 167 -14.33 25.51 4.92
C ALA A 167 -14.65 25.48 3.41
N THR A 168 -15.54 24.62 2.95
CA THR A 168 -15.63 24.27 1.53
C THR A 168 -16.94 24.60 0.82
N GLY A 169 -17.94 25.20 1.48
CA GLY A 169 -19.20 25.63 0.82
C GLY A 169 -19.94 24.52 0.06
N ARG A 170 -19.88 23.31 0.54
CA ARG A 170 -20.25 22.08 -0.15
C ARG A 170 -21.76 21.88 -0.30
N THR A 171 -22.23 21.55 -1.52
CA THR A 171 -23.55 20.98 -1.76
C THR A 171 -23.43 19.49 -2.08
N VAL A 172 -24.08 18.65 -1.27
CA VAL A 172 -24.12 17.19 -1.48
C VAL A 172 -25.45 16.81 -2.11
N ILE A 173 -25.40 16.11 -3.23
CA ILE A 173 -26.57 15.51 -3.85
C ILE A 173 -26.37 13.99 -3.76
N ALA A 174 -27.21 13.32 -3.00
CA ALA A 174 -27.23 11.86 -2.91
C ALA A 174 -28.28 11.31 -3.89
N ALA A 175 -27.88 10.35 -4.72
CA ALA A 175 -28.79 9.64 -5.62
C ALA A 175 -28.37 8.16 -5.66
N ASP A 176 -29.23 7.28 -5.18
CA ASP A 176 -29.01 5.82 -5.09
C ASP A 176 -27.68 5.47 -4.42
N ASP A 177 -26.82 4.71 -5.11
CA ASP A 177 -25.50 4.27 -4.61
C ASP A 177 -24.38 5.31 -4.79
N TYR A 178 -24.72 6.52 -5.27
CA TYR A 178 -23.76 7.57 -5.59
C TYR A 178 -23.96 8.80 -4.77
N THR A 179 -22.87 9.42 -4.33
CA THR A 179 -22.87 10.73 -3.72
C THR A 179 -22.24 11.73 -4.68
N PHE A 180 -23.01 12.73 -5.10
CA PHE A 180 -22.52 13.83 -5.93
C PHE A 180 -22.18 15.00 -5.02
N ASN A 181 -20.97 15.51 -5.18
CA ASN A 181 -20.54 16.73 -4.49
C ASN A 181 -20.28 17.80 -5.55
N VAL A 182 -21.01 18.90 -5.42
CA VAL A 182 -20.91 20.05 -6.31
C VAL A 182 -20.06 21.12 -5.61
N PHE A 183 -19.01 21.56 -6.28
CA PHE A 183 -18.14 22.61 -5.77
C PHE A 183 -18.18 23.81 -6.71
N HIS A 184 -18.09 24.97 -6.12
CA HIS A 184 -17.84 26.20 -6.85
C HIS A 184 -16.34 26.35 -7.11
N GLU A 185 -15.97 27.13 -8.10
CA GLU A 185 -14.62 27.28 -8.64
C GLU A 185 -13.57 27.70 -7.58
N SER A 186 -14.01 28.41 -6.53
CA SER A 186 -13.17 28.85 -5.41
C SER A 186 -12.85 27.75 -4.39
N ASP A 187 -13.52 26.58 -4.48
CA ASP A 187 -13.43 25.54 -3.48
C ASP A 187 -12.41 24.49 -3.91
N ASN A 188 -11.46 24.16 -3.04
CA ASN A 188 -10.52 23.09 -3.30
C ASN A 188 -11.20 21.73 -3.14
N CYS A 189 -11.82 21.25 -4.23
CA CYS A 189 -12.54 19.97 -4.24
C CYS A 189 -11.65 18.78 -3.84
N LEU A 190 -10.34 18.87 -4.04
CA LEU A 190 -9.39 17.81 -3.71
C LEU A 190 -9.29 17.58 -2.21
N LEU A 191 -9.40 18.64 -1.38
CA LEU A 191 -9.45 18.50 0.08
C LEU A 191 -10.68 17.69 0.50
N THR A 192 -11.82 17.97 -0.12
CA THR A 192 -13.05 17.24 0.20
C THR A 192 -12.98 15.79 -0.26
N VAL A 193 -12.42 15.54 -1.45
CA VAL A 193 -12.16 14.18 -1.95
C VAL A 193 -11.28 13.41 -0.97
N LEU A 194 -10.18 14.01 -0.49
CA LEU A 194 -9.31 13.38 0.50
C LEU A 194 -10.04 13.09 1.82
N ALA A 195 -10.83 14.06 2.30
CA ALA A 195 -11.60 13.91 3.53
C ALA A 195 -12.62 12.76 3.42
N GLU A 196 -13.31 12.63 2.29
CA GLU A 196 -14.26 11.54 2.06
C GLU A 196 -13.60 10.18 1.93
N ILE A 197 -12.48 10.08 1.20
CA ILE A 197 -11.68 8.86 1.18
C ILE A 197 -11.22 8.51 2.61
N GLY A 198 -10.77 9.48 3.39
CA GLY A 198 -10.41 9.30 4.79
C GLY A 198 -11.55 8.74 5.64
N GLN A 199 -12.79 9.20 5.44
CA GLN A 199 -13.97 8.64 6.12
C GLN A 199 -14.26 7.20 5.70
N LEU A 200 -14.14 6.89 4.40
CA LEU A 200 -14.33 5.52 3.93
C LEU A 200 -13.26 4.59 4.48
N VAL A 201 -12.02 5.06 4.58
CA VAL A 201 -10.92 4.34 5.25
C VAL A 201 -11.30 4.01 6.69
N HIS A 202 -11.81 4.99 7.43
CA HIS A 202 -12.24 4.79 8.82
C HIS A 202 -13.45 3.84 8.92
N LYS A 203 -14.51 4.09 8.14
CA LYS A 203 -15.74 3.30 8.12
C LYS A 203 -15.47 1.82 7.82
N ASN A 204 -14.62 1.55 6.83
CA ASN A 204 -14.32 0.21 6.35
C ASN A 204 -13.11 -0.43 7.03
N LYS A 205 -12.49 0.26 8.00
CA LYS A 205 -11.27 -0.19 8.70
C LYS A 205 -10.14 -0.56 7.72
N TRP A 206 -10.02 0.20 6.65
CA TRP A 206 -8.93 0.05 5.71
C TRP A 206 -7.65 0.64 6.27
N THR A 207 -6.52 0.14 5.78
CA THR A 207 -5.19 0.62 6.11
C THR A 207 -4.44 0.93 4.83
N VAL A 208 -3.65 1.99 4.83
CA VAL A 208 -2.74 2.25 3.71
C VAL A 208 -1.59 1.26 3.78
N CYS A 209 -1.48 0.42 2.76
CA CYS A 209 -0.47 -0.62 2.62
C CYS A 209 0.44 -0.31 1.44
N GLU A 210 1.69 -0.77 1.50
CA GLU A 210 2.59 -0.78 0.35
C GLU A 210 2.60 -2.18 -0.28
N CYS A 211 2.43 -2.24 -1.60
CA CYS A 211 2.46 -3.51 -2.32
C CYS A 211 3.89 -4.08 -2.38
N GLY A 212 4.09 -5.30 -1.89
CA GLY A 212 5.40 -5.97 -1.91
C GLY A 212 5.93 -6.31 -3.31
N PHE A 213 5.14 -6.08 -4.37
CA PHE A 213 5.50 -6.40 -5.76
C PHE A 213 5.77 -5.16 -6.62
N CYS A 214 4.90 -4.15 -6.54
CA CYS A 214 5.03 -2.93 -7.34
C CYS A 214 5.37 -1.67 -6.54
N HIS A 215 5.46 -1.78 -5.20
CA HIS A 215 5.76 -0.70 -4.26
C HIS A 215 4.79 0.50 -4.30
N LYS A 216 3.63 0.34 -4.93
CA LYS A 216 2.58 1.35 -4.91
C LYS A 216 1.75 1.23 -3.64
N LEU A 217 1.28 2.38 -3.16
CA LEU A 217 0.33 2.41 -2.05
C LEU A 217 -1.04 1.93 -2.51
N PHE A 218 -1.75 1.25 -1.61
CA PHE A 218 -3.13 0.82 -1.83
C PHE A 218 -3.90 0.74 -0.52
N LEU A 219 -5.24 0.80 -0.61
CA LEU A 219 -6.13 0.60 0.53
C LEU A 219 -6.42 -0.88 0.70
N GLY A 220 -5.89 -1.46 1.77
CA GLY A 220 -6.09 -2.85 2.15
C GLY A 220 -6.58 -3.00 3.57
N THR A 221 -6.51 -4.23 4.08
CA THR A 221 -6.69 -4.57 5.49
C THR A 221 -5.32 -4.87 6.11
N GLU A 222 -5.25 -4.85 7.44
CA GLU A 222 -4.01 -5.18 8.14
C GLU A 222 -3.47 -6.55 7.72
N GLY A 223 -2.24 -6.59 7.23
CA GLY A 223 -1.58 -7.81 6.74
C GLY A 223 -1.69 -8.05 5.23
N ASP A 224 -2.41 -7.20 4.48
CA ASP A 224 -2.39 -7.27 3.02
C ASP A 224 -1.02 -6.85 2.47
N VAL A 225 -0.44 -7.70 1.62
CA VAL A 225 0.89 -7.49 1.04
C VAL A 225 0.87 -7.25 -0.48
N CYS A 226 -0.32 -7.30 -1.08
CA CYS A 226 -0.48 -7.24 -2.51
C CYS A 226 -1.65 -6.33 -2.89
N CYS A 227 -1.41 -5.39 -3.81
CA CYS A 227 -2.46 -4.55 -4.37
C CYS A 227 -3.40 -5.39 -5.28
N ARG A 228 -4.47 -4.76 -5.79
CA ARG A 228 -5.49 -5.43 -6.63
C ARG A 228 -5.14 -5.48 -8.11
N SER A 229 -3.96 -5.03 -8.51
CA SER A 229 -3.53 -5.12 -9.90
C SER A 229 -3.38 -6.58 -10.32
N ALA A 230 -3.85 -6.93 -11.51
CA ALA A 230 -3.77 -8.30 -12.03
C ALA A 230 -2.33 -8.83 -12.07
N GLU A 231 -1.37 -7.99 -12.40
CA GLU A 231 0.06 -8.32 -12.46
C GLU A 231 0.60 -8.69 -11.08
N CYS A 232 0.25 -7.91 -10.04
CA CYS A 232 0.70 -8.16 -8.68
C CYS A 232 0.04 -9.41 -8.07
N ILE A 233 -1.24 -9.66 -8.37
CA ILE A 233 -1.95 -10.87 -7.96
C ILE A 233 -1.29 -12.10 -8.58
N GLU A 234 -0.96 -12.04 -9.85
CA GLU A 234 -0.28 -13.16 -10.52
C GLU A 234 1.14 -13.37 -9.98
N ALA A 235 1.91 -12.29 -9.74
CA ALA A 235 3.22 -12.37 -9.10
C ALA A 235 3.15 -13.00 -7.70
N GLN A 236 2.14 -12.62 -6.89
CA GLN A 236 1.90 -13.22 -5.58
C GLN A 236 1.60 -14.72 -5.68
N LYS A 237 0.79 -15.11 -6.66
CA LYS A 237 0.45 -16.51 -6.90
C LYS A 237 1.70 -17.32 -7.28
N GLN A 238 2.50 -16.82 -8.22
CA GLN A 238 3.74 -17.47 -8.64
C GLN A 238 4.74 -17.60 -7.48
N GLN A 239 4.87 -16.56 -6.64
CA GLN A 239 5.72 -16.62 -5.46
C GLN A 239 5.24 -17.69 -4.47
N LYS A 240 3.92 -17.79 -4.22
CA LYS A 240 3.35 -18.84 -3.38
C LYS A 240 3.59 -20.23 -3.94
N GLU A 241 3.39 -20.41 -5.24
CA GLU A 241 3.65 -21.70 -5.93
C GLU A 241 5.12 -22.10 -5.81
N LYS A 242 6.06 -21.16 -6.01
CA LYS A 242 7.49 -21.38 -5.84
C LYS A 242 7.85 -21.81 -4.40
N ILE A 243 7.32 -21.12 -3.39
CA ILE A 243 7.51 -21.47 -1.97
C ILE A 243 6.98 -22.87 -1.69
N ILE A 244 5.80 -23.23 -2.22
CA ILE A 244 5.22 -24.56 -2.07
C ILE A 244 6.11 -25.63 -2.72
N GLU A 245 6.62 -25.37 -3.92
CA GLU A 245 7.51 -26.28 -4.63
C GLU A 245 8.82 -26.50 -3.87
N GLU A 246 9.51 -25.42 -3.50
CA GLU A 246 10.75 -25.46 -2.72
C GLU A 246 10.56 -26.21 -1.39
N SER A 247 9.52 -25.87 -0.62
CA SER A 247 9.20 -26.55 0.63
C SER A 247 8.85 -28.02 0.44
N THR A 248 8.28 -28.38 -0.69
CA THR A 248 7.98 -29.78 -1.02
C THR A 248 9.24 -30.57 -1.37
N GLN A 249 10.17 -29.97 -2.13
CA GLN A 249 11.45 -30.58 -2.47
C GLN A 249 12.31 -30.76 -1.22
N GLU A 250 12.45 -29.74 -0.38
CA GLU A 250 13.20 -29.79 0.87
C GLU A 250 12.61 -30.81 1.85
N TYR A 251 11.28 -30.83 2.02
CA TYR A 251 10.60 -31.84 2.83
C TYR A 251 10.92 -33.25 2.32
N SER A 252 10.87 -33.45 1.01
CA SER A 252 11.18 -34.76 0.40
C SER A 252 12.62 -35.19 0.66
N ALA A 253 13.57 -34.26 0.61
CA ALA A 253 14.97 -34.51 0.92
C ALA A 253 15.17 -34.85 2.41
N ILE A 254 14.59 -34.03 3.31
CA ILE A 254 14.65 -34.24 4.77
C ILE A 254 13.98 -35.58 5.15
N LYS A 255 12.83 -35.88 4.57
CA LYS A 255 12.13 -37.15 4.79
C LYS A 255 12.99 -38.34 4.32
N LYS A 256 13.57 -38.26 3.13
CA LYS A 256 14.44 -39.33 2.58
C LYS A 256 15.66 -39.54 3.48
N ASP A 257 16.27 -38.48 3.96
CA ASP A 257 17.41 -38.55 4.88
C ASP A 257 17.00 -39.17 6.22
N TYR A 258 15.88 -38.72 6.81
CA TYR A 258 15.31 -39.30 8.01
C TYR A 258 14.97 -40.78 7.84
N ASP A 259 14.24 -41.15 6.79
CA ASP A 259 13.89 -42.56 6.51
C ASP A 259 15.14 -43.45 6.32
N SER A 260 16.19 -42.93 5.67
CA SER A 260 17.45 -43.63 5.51
C SER A 260 18.14 -43.88 6.85
N PHE A 261 18.11 -42.86 7.72
CA PHE A 261 18.67 -42.93 9.06
C PHE A 261 17.90 -43.97 9.93
N VAL A 262 16.57 -43.89 9.94
CA VAL A 262 15.70 -44.83 10.66
C VAL A 262 15.90 -46.25 10.18
N ARG A 263 16.01 -46.50 8.86
CA ARG A 263 16.31 -47.84 8.30
C ARG A 263 17.62 -48.41 8.80
N ARG A 264 18.61 -47.53 9.03
CA ARG A 264 19.92 -47.98 9.56
C ARG A 264 19.76 -48.53 10.97
N TYR A 265 19.08 -47.78 11.86
CA TYR A 265 18.89 -48.22 13.24
C TYR A 265 17.90 -49.37 13.37
N LYS A 266 16.81 -49.38 12.58
CA LYS A 266 15.98 -50.57 12.43
C LYS A 266 16.80 -51.79 12.08
N GLY A 267 17.69 -51.68 11.10
CA GLY A 267 18.55 -52.80 10.71
C GLY A 267 19.54 -53.23 11.80
N TYR A 268 19.86 -52.43 12.80
CA TYR A 268 20.63 -52.86 13.97
C TYR A 268 19.74 -53.67 14.92
N LEU A 269 18.51 -53.26 15.17
CA LEU A 269 17.53 -53.97 15.98
C LEU A 269 17.15 -55.33 15.34
N ASP A 270 17.05 -55.38 14.01
CA ASP A 270 16.73 -56.61 13.26
C ASP A 270 17.88 -57.63 13.34
N VAL A 271 19.14 -57.17 13.33
CA VAL A 271 20.32 -58.07 13.45
C VAL A 271 20.37 -58.82 14.75
N VAL A 272 19.92 -58.20 15.82
CA VAL A 272 19.87 -58.80 17.17
C VAL A 272 18.47 -59.36 17.52
N GLU A 273 17.60 -59.46 16.52
CA GLU A 273 16.25 -60.05 16.61
C GLU A 273 15.37 -59.47 17.71
N ILE A 274 15.49 -58.15 17.99
CA ILE A 274 14.67 -57.43 19.01
C ILE A 274 13.18 -57.61 18.74
N GLU A 275 12.73 -57.56 17.50
CA GLU A 275 11.32 -57.78 17.12
C GLU A 275 10.81 -59.13 17.57
N ARG A 276 11.68 -60.16 17.56
CA ARG A 276 11.30 -61.51 17.93
C ARG A 276 11.31 -61.76 19.42
N PHE A 277 12.31 -61.24 20.12
CA PHE A 277 12.52 -61.56 21.54
C PHE A 277 11.94 -60.48 22.47
N HIS A 278 11.78 -59.24 21.97
CA HIS A 278 11.34 -58.08 22.76
C HIS A 278 10.39 -57.19 21.91
N PRO A 279 9.20 -57.71 21.55
CA PRO A 279 8.26 -57.04 20.64
C PRO A 279 7.81 -55.70 21.16
N ASP A 280 7.62 -55.52 22.47
CA ASP A 280 7.16 -54.27 23.08
C ASP A 280 8.16 -53.12 22.86
N ASP A 281 9.47 -53.36 23.05
CA ASP A 281 10.52 -52.37 22.80
C ASP A 281 10.66 -52.02 21.30
N TYR A 282 10.42 -53.02 20.45
CA TYR A 282 10.43 -52.81 18.99
C TYR A 282 9.22 -52.01 18.55
N ASP A 283 8.07 -52.22 19.16
CA ASP A 283 6.87 -51.43 18.89
C ASP A 283 7.00 -50.00 19.41
N GLU A 284 7.64 -49.77 20.58
CA GLU A 284 8.03 -48.43 21.04
C GLU A 284 8.85 -47.69 19.99
N PHE A 285 9.85 -48.34 19.42
CA PHE A 285 10.67 -47.74 18.33
C PHE A 285 9.83 -47.39 17.08
N LYS A 286 8.91 -48.28 16.69
CA LYS A 286 8.01 -48.05 15.55
C LYS A 286 7.07 -46.87 15.81
N GLN A 287 6.49 -46.81 17.00
CA GLN A 287 5.58 -45.73 17.41
C GLN A 287 6.34 -44.39 17.41
N ALA A 288 7.51 -44.35 18.03
CA ALA A 288 8.34 -43.15 18.08
C ALA A 288 8.69 -42.63 16.68
N LYS A 289 9.01 -43.54 15.75
CA LYS A 289 9.22 -43.21 14.33
C LYS A 289 7.99 -42.55 13.71
N GLN A 290 6.79 -43.13 13.91
CA GLN A 290 5.57 -42.66 13.29
C GLN A 290 5.16 -41.29 13.83
N GLU A 291 5.19 -41.09 15.15
CA GLU A 291 4.88 -39.82 15.78
C GLU A 291 5.74 -38.66 15.23
N ARG A 292 7.02 -38.89 15.02
CA ARG A 292 7.94 -37.88 14.48
C ARG A 292 7.66 -37.56 13.01
N MET A 293 7.31 -38.58 12.23
CA MET A 293 6.89 -38.38 10.84
C MET A 293 5.59 -37.54 10.75
N ASP A 294 4.65 -37.82 11.64
CA ASP A 294 3.37 -37.09 11.69
C ASP A 294 3.59 -35.62 12.07
N LYS A 295 4.46 -35.35 13.06
CA LYS A 295 4.85 -34.00 13.45
C LYS A 295 5.56 -33.25 12.32
N MET A 296 6.49 -33.88 11.60
CA MET A 296 7.14 -33.28 10.43
C MET A 296 6.15 -32.94 9.32
N THR A 297 5.19 -33.85 9.09
CA THR A 297 4.13 -33.63 8.09
C THR A 297 3.19 -32.48 8.48
N ALA A 298 2.84 -32.39 9.75
CA ALA A 298 2.02 -31.30 10.28
C ALA A 298 2.74 -29.95 10.16
N LEU A 299 4.03 -29.90 10.51
CA LEU A 299 4.85 -28.69 10.36
C LEU A 299 4.96 -28.27 8.90
N LYS A 300 5.21 -29.20 7.96
CA LYS A 300 5.20 -28.90 6.52
C LYS A 300 3.91 -28.21 6.10
N LYS A 301 2.74 -28.75 6.49
CA LYS A 301 1.45 -28.14 6.15
C LYS A 301 1.32 -26.73 6.70
N LYS A 302 1.80 -26.50 7.93
CA LYS A 302 1.78 -25.16 8.56
C LYS A 302 2.68 -24.19 7.82
N LEU A 303 3.92 -24.58 7.49
CA LEU A 303 4.89 -23.75 6.78
C LEU A 303 4.39 -23.34 5.38
N ILE A 304 3.84 -24.31 4.62
CA ILE A 304 3.25 -24.05 3.31
C ILE A 304 2.09 -23.06 3.43
N ARG A 305 1.18 -23.25 4.41
CA ARG A 305 0.04 -22.37 4.63
C ARG A 305 0.44 -20.93 4.94
N ASN A 306 1.54 -20.75 5.68
CA ASN A 306 2.02 -19.44 6.11
C ASN A 306 3.02 -18.83 5.12
N GLY A 307 3.42 -19.53 4.06
CA GLY A 307 4.43 -19.07 3.09
C GLY A 307 5.82 -18.89 3.71
N LEU A 308 6.15 -19.70 4.75
CA LEU A 308 7.41 -19.59 5.48
C LEU A 308 8.48 -20.54 4.91
N PRO A 309 9.77 -20.18 5.02
CA PRO A 309 10.87 -21.05 4.62
C PRO A 309 10.97 -22.31 5.49
N SER A 310 11.57 -23.37 4.97
CA SER A 310 11.62 -24.69 5.58
C SER A 310 12.74 -24.91 6.61
N ALA A 311 13.43 -23.84 7.03
CA ALA A 311 14.54 -23.95 8.01
C ALA A 311 14.13 -24.68 9.30
N GLU A 312 12.93 -24.42 9.83
CA GLU A 312 12.39 -25.12 11.01
C GLU A 312 12.25 -26.63 10.76
N LEU A 313 11.85 -27.02 9.56
CA LEU A 313 11.68 -28.41 9.19
C LEU A 313 13.02 -29.16 9.16
N TYR A 314 14.06 -28.49 8.71
CA TYR A 314 15.43 -29.03 8.70
C TYR A 314 15.96 -29.27 10.13
N GLU A 315 15.82 -28.30 11.01
CA GLU A 315 16.27 -28.45 12.40
C GLU A 315 15.44 -29.52 13.14
N LEU A 316 14.14 -29.60 12.88
CA LEU A 316 13.30 -30.67 13.41
C LEU A 316 13.74 -32.04 12.91
N GLY A 317 14.11 -32.15 11.65
CA GLY A 317 14.65 -33.39 11.06
C GLY A 317 15.94 -33.85 11.75
N LYS A 318 16.84 -32.92 12.07
CA LYS A 318 18.08 -33.22 12.85
C LYS A 318 17.74 -33.67 14.26
N GLN A 319 16.86 -32.96 14.96
CA GLN A 319 16.44 -33.33 16.31
C GLN A 319 15.84 -34.73 16.33
N TYR A 320 14.92 -35.05 15.42
CA TYR A 320 14.27 -36.35 15.38
C TYR A 320 15.21 -37.51 15.02
N LYS A 321 16.23 -37.26 14.22
CA LYS A 321 17.30 -38.27 14.00
C LYS A 321 18.07 -38.56 15.29
N ALA A 322 18.41 -37.54 16.07
CA ALA A 322 19.07 -37.71 17.36
C ALA A 322 18.18 -38.47 18.38
N GLU A 323 16.89 -38.17 18.44
CA GLU A 323 15.94 -38.84 19.31
C GLU A 323 15.75 -40.33 18.91
N ILE A 324 15.58 -40.63 17.64
CA ILE A 324 15.48 -42.04 17.14
C ILE A 324 16.77 -42.83 17.40
N LYS A 325 17.92 -42.18 17.26
CA LYS A 325 19.20 -42.75 17.63
C LYS A 325 19.22 -43.12 19.09
N ALA A 326 18.88 -42.17 19.99
CA ALA A 326 18.89 -42.42 21.43
C ALA A 326 17.94 -43.54 21.85
N ILE A 327 16.75 -43.62 21.27
CA ILE A 327 15.81 -44.74 21.54
C ILE A 327 16.38 -46.06 21.10
N ALA A 328 16.89 -46.16 19.87
CA ALA A 328 17.46 -47.42 19.37
C ALA A 328 18.67 -47.85 20.16
N GLU A 329 19.57 -46.94 20.51
CA GLU A 329 20.74 -47.21 21.34
C GLU A 329 20.35 -47.67 22.75
N SER A 330 19.37 -47.01 23.37
CA SER A 330 18.84 -47.41 24.68
C SER A 330 18.25 -48.82 24.66
N ILE A 331 17.54 -49.21 23.58
CA ILE A 331 17.03 -50.58 23.42
C ILE A 331 18.15 -51.57 23.29
N LEU A 332 19.16 -51.27 22.47
CA LEU A 332 20.33 -52.17 22.28
C LEU A 332 21.12 -52.33 23.58
N ASP A 333 21.40 -51.23 24.28
CA ASP A 333 22.13 -51.23 25.57
C ASP A 333 21.39 -52.01 26.65
N LYS A 334 20.08 -51.90 26.71
CA LYS A 334 19.20 -52.66 27.65
C LYS A 334 19.43 -54.17 27.56
N TYR A 335 19.76 -54.65 26.36
CA TYR A 335 19.99 -56.07 26.10
C TYR A 335 21.49 -56.40 25.90
N GLY A 336 22.39 -55.50 26.27
CA GLY A 336 23.82 -55.74 26.25
C GLY A 336 24.47 -55.75 24.87
N PHE A 337 23.84 -55.12 23.87
CA PHE A 337 24.37 -55.00 22.51
C PHE A 337 25.05 -53.65 22.29
N ASP A 338 26.34 -53.67 22.02
CA ASP A 338 27.07 -52.48 21.59
C ASP A 338 26.76 -52.15 20.12
N VAL A 339 26.26 -50.93 19.87
CA VAL A 339 25.93 -50.40 18.53
C VAL A 339 27.13 -50.54 17.56
N THR A 340 28.35 -50.31 18.03
CA THR A 340 29.56 -50.39 17.19
C THR A 340 29.88 -51.83 16.80
N ALA A 341 29.59 -52.78 17.65
CA ALA A 341 29.74 -54.22 17.36
C ALA A 341 28.66 -54.71 16.39
N VAL A 342 27.38 -54.33 16.64
CA VAL A 342 26.24 -54.66 15.78
C VAL A 342 26.41 -54.07 14.38
N ALA A 343 26.93 -52.85 14.25
CA ALA A 343 27.18 -52.22 12.96
C ALA A 343 28.23 -52.98 12.11
N LYS A 344 29.18 -53.68 12.74
CA LYS A 344 30.19 -54.51 12.05
C LYS A 344 29.63 -55.86 11.57
N ILE A 345 28.59 -56.37 12.22
CA ILE A 345 27.93 -57.63 11.83
C ILE A 345 27.12 -57.45 10.53
N LYS A 346 26.72 -56.24 10.20
CA LYS A 346 26.00 -55.91 8.97
C LYS A 346 26.89 -56.25 7.78
N LYS A 347 26.72 -57.45 7.21
CA LYS A 347 27.52 -58.03 6.14
C LYS A 347 27.78 -57.09 4.97
N PRO A 348 28.95 -57.23 4.31
CA PRO A 348 29.21 -56.52 3.07
C PRO A 348 28.14 -56.86 2.03
N ARG A 349 27.62 -55.82 1.37
CA ARG A 349 26.78 -56.00 0.19
C ARG A 349 27.48 -56.91 -0.78
N LYS A 350 26.87 -58.05 -1.14
CA LYS A 350 27.30 -58.79 -2.32
C LYS A 350 27.32 -57.80 -3.49
N LYS A 351 28.49 -57.62 -4.07
CA LYS A 351 28.67 -56.88 -5.33
C LYS A 351 27.90 -57.53 -6.44
#